data_e86b7f1972a185d2ff14cfcaeeb89931
#
_entry.id   e86b7f1972a185d2ff14cfcaeeb89931
#
_cell.length_a   1.000
_cell.length_b   1.000
_cell.length_c   1.000
_cell.angle_alpha   90.00
_cell.angle_beta   90.00
_cell.angle_gamma   90.00
#
_symmetry.space_group_name_H-M   'P 1'
#
loop_
_entity.id
_entity.type
_entity.pdbx_description
1 polymer ?
#
loop_
_entity_poly.entity_id
_entity_poly.type
_entity_poly.pdbx_seq_one_letter_code
_entity_poly.pdbx_strand_id
1 'polypeptide(L)' 'MEAKIKKKEFIRYDEGAERYLMSKHSFMKLAQEARAVYKINRITLVSVPIFEEYLESFRV' A
#
# COMPACT_ATOMS: atom_id res chain seq x y z
N MET A 1 10.81 5.66 -22.51
CA MET A 1 10.57 5.76 -21.86
C MET A 1 10.27 5.58 -20.96
N GLU A 2 10.07 5.57 -20.69
CA GLU A 2 9.80 5.67 -19.81
C GLU A 2 9.61 5.44 -18.96
N ALA A 3 9.57 5.76 -19.13
CA ALA A 3 9.58 5.78 -17.94
C ALA A 3 9.11 4.93 -17.04
N LYS A 4 9.54 4.62 -16.31
CA LYS A 4 9.18 3.92 -15.37
C LYS A 4 8.97 4.60 -14.19
N ILE A 5 8.60 5.80 -14.17
CA ILE A 5 8.30 6.54 -12.99
C ILE A 5 6.99 6.09 -12.48
N LYS A 6 6.98 5.49 -11.33
CA LYS A 6 5.74 5.14 -10.72
C LYS A 6 5.12 6.36 -10.15
N LYS A 7 3.84 6.57 -10.41
CA LYS A 7 3.14 7.65 -9.85
C LYS A 7 3.06 7.46 -8.38
N LYS A 8 3.30 8.48 -7.62
CA LYS A 8 3.09 8.43 -6.19
C LYS A 8 1.60 8.44 -5.94
N GLU A 9 1.13 7.42 -5.31
CA GLU A 9 -0.30 7.32 -5.00
C GLU A 9 -0.45 6.88 -3.56
N PHE A 10 -1.38 7.51 -2.86
CA PHE A 10 -1.65 7.15 -1.47
C PHE A 10 -3.12 6.79 -1.33
N ILE A 11 -3.38 5.77 -0.54
CA ILE A 11 -4.75 5.34 -0.28
C ILE A 11 -4.92 5.08 1.21
N ARG A 12 -6.17 4.96 1.63
CA ARG A 12 -6.48 4.66 3.01
C ARG A 12 -6.64 3.17 3.18
N TYR A 13 -6.70 2.71 4.42
CA TYR A 13 -6.85 1.29 4.69
C TYR A 13 -8.12 0.71 4.05
N ASP A 14 -9.22 1.44 4.15
CA ASP A 14 -10.49 0.95 3.60
C ASP A 14 -10.39 0.74 2.10
N GLU A 15 -9.85 1.73 1.44
CA GLU A 15 -9.71 1.68 -0.01
C GLU A 15 -8.74 0.59 -0.41
N GLY A 16 -7.66 0.43 0.34
CA GLY A 16 -6.68 -0.57 0.02
C GLY A 16 -7.21 -1.97 0.17
N ALA A 17 -7.96 -2.21 1.24
CA ALA A 17 -8.55 -3.52 1.46
C ALA A 17 -9.45 -3.90 0.29
N GLU A 18 -10.24 -2.95 -0.17
CA GLU A 18 -11.15 -3.20 -1.26
C GLU A 18 -10.40 -3.42 -2.57
N ARG A 19 -9.41 -2.58 -2.81
CA ARG A 19 -8.64 -2.66 -4.05
C ARG A 19 -7.89 -3.98 -4.19
N TYR A 20 -7.35 -4.47 -3.07
CA TYR A 20 -6.55 -5.69 -3.10
C TYR A 20 -7.30 -6.91 -2.61
N LEU A 21 -8.60 -6.79 -2.47
CA LEU A 21 -9.48 -7.94 -2.17
C LEU A 21 -9.08 -8.66 -0.89
N MET A 22 -8.86 -7.92 0.16
CA MET A 22 -8.53 -8.51 1.43
C MET A 22 -9.24 -7.74 2.54
N SER A 23 -9.22 -8.28 3.74
CA SER A 23 -9.85 -7.59 4.86
C SER A 23 -9.04 -6.36 5.23
N LYS A 24 -9.69 -5.41 5.89
CA LYS A 24 -9.02 -4.20 6.31
C LYS A 24 -7.85 -4.53 7.23
N HIS A 25 -8.06 -5.48 8.13
CA HIS A 25 -7.00 -5.85 9.06
C HIS A 25 -5.80 -6.46 8.33
N SER A 26 -6.07 -7.30 7.35
CA SER A 26 -4.99 -7.91 6.57
C SER A 26 -4.22 -6.86 5.78
N PHE A 27 -4.94 -5.94 5.15
CA PHE A 27 -4.28 -4.90 4.39
C PHE A 27 -3.43 -4.02 5.31
N MET A 28 -3.99 -3.64 6.45
CA MET A 28 -3.26 -2.82 7.40
C MET A 28 -1.97 -3.49 7.83
N LYS A 29 -2.05 -4.76 8.14
CA LYS A 29 -0.90 -5.50 8.62
C LYS A 29 0.18 -5.58 7.54
N LEU A 30 -0.22 -5.90 6.32
CA LEU A 30 0.72 -5.99 5.22
C LEU A 30 1.35 -4.64 4.89
N ALA A 31 0.54 -3.58 4.94
CA ALA A 31 1.07 -2.25 4.67
C ALA A 31 2.12 -1.85 5.69
N GLN A 32 1.90 -2.21 6.94
CA GLN A 32 2.88 -1.92 7.98
C GLN A 32 4.15 -2.72 7.79
N GLU A 33 4.02 -3.96 7.41
CA GLU A 33 5.19 -4.80 7.16
C GLU A 33 5.98 -4.29 5.96
N ALA A 34 5.28 -3.75 4.98
CA ALA A 34 5.91 -3.19 3.80
C ALA A 34 6.55 -1.85 4.07
N ARG A 35 6.29 -1.28 5.24
CA ARG A 35 6.74 0.05 5.61
C ARG A 35 6.22 1.07 4.62
N ALA A 36 4.97 0.86 4.21
CA ALA A 36 4.31 1.74 3.27
C ALA A 36 3.36 2.71 3.94
N VAL A 37 3.29 2.72 5.26
CA VAL A 37 2.34 3.53 6.00
C VAL A 37 2.92 4.88 6.37
N TYR A 38 2.17 5.93 6.09
CA TYR A 38 2.54 7.28 6.46
C TYR A 38 1.49 7.80 7.41
N LYS A 39 1.93 8.29 8.54
CA LYS A 39 1.01 8.83 9.52
C LYS A 39 1.25 10.31 9.66
N ILE A 40 0.26 11.10 9.31
CA ILE A 40 0.37 12.54 9.38
C ILE A 40 -0.76 13.03 10.24
N ASN A 41 -0.42 13.49 11.45
CA ASN A 41 -1.44 13.89 12.42
C ASN A 41 -2.36 12.70 12.66
N ARG A 42 -3.62 12.82 12.29
CA ARG A 42 -4.57 11.73 12.50
C ARG A 42 -4.89 10.99 11.22
N ILE A 43 -4.18 11.33 10.16
CA ILE A 43 -4.43 10.71 8.88
C ILE A 43 -3.41 9.63 8.63
N THR A 44 -3.88 8.47 8.20
CA THR A 44 -3.00 7.37 7.87
C THR A 44 -3.13 7.11 6.38
N LEU A 45 -2.00 7.12 5.70
CA LEU A 45 -1.96 6.88 4.25
C LEU A 45 -1.03 5.72 3.96
N VAL A 46 -1.32 5.02 2.88
CA VAL A 46 -0.48 3.92 2.45
C VAL A 46 0.05 4.23 1.06
N SER A 47 1.36 4.11 0.90
CA SER A 47 1.98 4.33 -0.41
C SER A 47 1.74 3.11 -1.29
N VAL A 48 1.02 3.31 -2.37
CA VAL A 48 0.71 2.22 -3.29
C VAL A 48 1.96 1.62 -3.92
N PRO A 49 2.90 2.42 -4.44
CA PRO A 49 4.10 1.83 -5.05
C PRO A 49 4.91 0.98 -4.08
N ILE A 50 5.06 1.45 -2.85
CA ILE A 50 5.84 0.69 -1.87
C ILE A 50 5.10 -0.58 -1.49
N PHE A 51 3.78 -0.48 -1.31
CA PHE A 51 3.00 -1.64 -0.96
C PHE A 51 3.05 -2.69 -2.06
N GLU A 52 2.92 -2.27 -3.30
CA GLU A 52 2.93 -3.21 -4.42
C GLU A 52 4.28 -3.86 -4.61
N GLU A 53 5.34 -3.12 -4.34
CA GLU A 53 6.67 -3.70 -4.41
C GLU A 53 6.83 -4.82 -3.38
N TYR A 54 6.33 -4.58 -2.18
CA TYR A 54 6.37 -5.60 -1.14
C TYR A 54 5.51 -6.79 -1.53
N LEU A 55 4.37 -6.51 -2.14
CA LEU A 55 3.46 -7.57 -2.55
C LEU A 55 4.11 -8.52 -3.53
N GLU A 56 5.01 -8.02 -4.37
CA GLU A 56 5.70 -8.87 -5.33
C GLU A 56 6.55 -9.93 -4.65
N SER A 57 6.96 -9.71 -3.42
CA SER A 57 7.76 -10.69 -2.71
C SER A 57 6.96 -11.94 -2.37
N PHE A 58 5.64 -11.87 -2.48
CA PHE A 58 4.78 -13.02 -2.23
C PHE A 58 4.40 -13.76 -3.51
N ARG A 59 4.91 -13.29 -4.63
CA ARG A 59 4.55 -13.90 -5.89
C ARG A 59 5.12 -15.30 -5.99
N VAL A 60 4.32 -16.21 -6.46
CA VAL A 60 4.68 -17.62 -6.52
C VAL A 60 5.13 -18.01 -7.90
#